data_a1a6a616ce7b6aa0bb54b1d025416b2c
#
_entry.id   a1a6a616ce7b6aa0bb54b1d025416b2c
#
_cell.length_a   1.000
_cell.length_b   1.000
_cell.length_c   1.000
_cell.angle_alpha   90.00
_cell.angle_beta   90.00
_cell.angle_gamma   90.00
#
_symmetry.space_group_name_H-M   'P 1'
#
loop_
_entity.id
_entity.type
_entity.pdbx_description
1 polymer ?
#
loop_
_entity_poly.entity_id
_entity_poly.type
_entity_poly.pdbx_seq_one_letter_code
_entity_poly.pdbx_strand_id
1 'polypeptide(L)'
;SAVAQPLPHSSSQTKHVAAGRTGFFAHHGIWAPGVRLFRMLRFTSKAMIISLAFLLPLLGLVGWQLQAQADQAMQTRMDATRQHVEIAQGLLVWAHAQEIDGTLTREQAQRLAINAVSKLRYDGKEYFWINDMQPRMVMHPIKAELDGKDLSGVKDPNGFALFNEFVSQVRKEGKGFVAYQWPKPGSDKPVDKISYVQGFEPWGWVIGSGVYTSDIHESLMRDLAWVGGVVAVALLFAGYLFLSFYRVMDGGLKETRRHLRAMTEGDLTTSPSPWGNDEAAQLMLELRNMQESLRRMVSRVRASSDDIVSSSSDIASGAADLSGRTEQAAANLEESAASMEQIASTVK
;
A
#
# COMPACT_ATOMS: atom_id res chain seq x y z
N SER A 1 27.63 -6.76 87.80
CA SER A 1 27.08 -5.73 86.95
C SER A 1 27.68 -5.92 85.52
N ALA A 2 26.99 -6.60 84.67
CA ALA A 2 27.35 -6.67 83.19
C ALA A 2 26.12 -6.18 82.42
N VAL A 3 26.27 -4.99 81.84
CA VAL A 3 25.30 -4.34 81.03
C VAL A 3 25.36 -5.00 79.65
N ALA A 4 24.27 -5.63 79.23
CA ALA A 4 24.11 -6.17 77.88
C ALA A 4 23.87 -5.03 76.87
N GLN A 5 24.76 -4.91 75.87
CA GLN A 5 24.55 -4.04 74.69
C GLN A 5 23.56 -4.69 73.77
N PRO A 6 22.61 -3.94 73.18
CA PRO A 6 21.72 -4.46 72.17
C PRO A 6 22.45 -4.53 70.79
N LEU A 7 22.27 -5.66 70.13
CA LEU A 7 22.73 -5.91 68.75
C LEU A 7 22.06 -4.95 67.77
N PRO A 8 22.72 -4.48 66.70
CA PRO A 8 22.16 -3.60 65.73
C PRO A 8 21.17 -4.38 64.82
N HIS A 9 19.95 -3.87 64.75
CA HIS A 9 18.96 -4.30 63.72
C HIS A 9 19.50 -4.06 62.33
N SER A 10 19.89 -5.12 61.60
CA SER A 10 20.13 -5.08 60.17
C SER A 10 18.84 -4.80 59.46
N SER A 11 18.61 -3.55 59.08
CA SER A 11 17.62 -3.17 58.10
C SER A 11 18.01 -3.81 56.75
N SER A 12 17.40 -4.93 56.41
CA SER A 12 17.43 -5.44 55.05
C SER A 12 16.75 -4.44 54.13
N GLN A 13 17.52 -3.49 53.61
CA GLN A 13 17.10 -2.75 52.43
C GLN A 13 16.91 -3.78 51.30
N THR A 14 15.67 -4.14 51.09
CA THR A 14 15.23 -4.74 49.83
C THR A 14 15.60 -3.73 48.73
N LYS A 15 16.78 -3.91 48.16
CA LYS A 15 17.11 -3.33 46.85
C LYS A 15 16.05 -3.84 45.90
N HIS A 16 15.02 -3.01 45.63
CA HIS A 16 14.27 -3.12 44.41
C HIS A 16 15.30 -3.07 43.28
N VAL A 17 15.79 -4.21 42.86
CA VAL A 17 16.47 -4.38 41.58
C VAL A 17 15.44 -3.94 40.56
N ALA A 18 15.60 -2.73 40.09
CA ALA A 18 14.90 -2.25 38.89
C ALA A 18 15.07 -3.33 37.86
N ALA A 19 14.01 -4.07 37.58
CA ALA A 19 13.98 -5.13 36.59
C ALA A 19 14.56 -4.53 35.32
N GLY A 20 15.79 -4.93 34.99
CA GLY A 20 16.60 -4.33 33.98
C GLY A 20 15.85 -4.34 32.65
N ARG A 21 15.94 -3.24 31.96
CA ARG A 21 15.56 -3.03 30.56
C ARG A 21 16.36 -3.95 29.60
N THR A 22 16.58 -5.20 29.92
CA THR A 22 17.30 -6.22 29.16
C THR A 22 16.37 -7.19 28.45
N GLY A 23 15.19 -6.74 28.07
CA GLY A 23 14.30 -7.52 27.22
C GLY A 23 14.60 -7.33 25.73
N PHE A 24 14.15 -8.26 24.91
CA PHE A 24 14.24 -8.23 23.44
C PHE A 24 14.01 -6.83 22.81
N PHE A 25 13.20 -5.97 23.47
CA PHE A 25 12.87 -4.61 22.99
C PHE A 25 13.82 -3.51 23.53
N ALA A 26 14.89 -3.81 24.26
CA ALA A 26 15.75 -2.81 24.91
C ALA A 26 16.78 -2.18 23.97
N HIS A 27 17.23 -2.91 22.95
CA HIS A 27 18.33 -2.50 22.06
C HIS A 27 17.96 -2.74 20.58
N HIS A 28 17.26 -1.78 19.97
CA HIS A 28 16.87 -1.88 18.56
C HIS A 28 17.54 -0.86 17.64
N GLY A 29 18.49 -0.06 18.15
CA GLY A 29 19.23 0.89 17.33
C GLY A 29 18.30 1.73 16.43
N ILE A 30 18.54 1.72 15.13
CA ILE A 30 17.76 2.42 14.11
C ILE A 30 16.28 2.01 14.08
N TRP A 31 15.94 0.80 14.54
CA TRP A 31 14.57 0.28 14.55
C TRP A 31 13.74 0.74 15.76
N ALA A 32 14.38 1.37 16.76
CA ALA A 32 13.72 1.74 18.03
C ALA A 32 12.45 2.60 17.85
N PRO A 33 12.38 3.62 16.97
CA PRO A 33 11.16 4.40 16.78
C PRO A 33 9.99 3.55 16.24
N GLY A 34 10.26 2.72 15.24
CA GLY A 34 9.28 1.81 14.65
C GLY A 34 8.77 0.79 15.67
N VAL A 35 9.68 0.15 16.41
CA VAL A 35 9.32 -0.82 17.46
C VAL A 35 8.46 -0.18 18.54
N ARG A 36 8.77 1.05 18.99
CA ARG A 36 7.96 1.78 19.97
C ARG A 36 6.55 2.06 19.47
N LEU A 37 6.43 2.54 18.24
CA LEU A 37 5.13 2.80 17.60
C LEU A 37 4.31 1.52 17.51
N PHE A 38 4.88 0.45 16.96
CA PHE A 38 4.18 -0.80 16.74
C PHE A 38 3.79 -1.53 18.03
N ARG A 39 4.53 -1.37 19.13
CA ARG A 39 4.17 -1.94 20.44
C ARG A 39 2.86 -1.39 21.01
N MET A 40 2.52 -0.14 20.71
CA MET A 40 1.30 0.50 21.24
C MET A 40 0.05 0.19 20.40
N LEU A 41 0.22 -0.36 19.21
CA LEU A 41 -0.87 -0.57 18.25
C LEU A 41 -1.41 -2.00 18.32
N ARG A 42 -2.71 -2.13 18.07
CA ARG A 42 -3.36 -3.43 17.87
C ARG A 42 -2.88 -4.03 16.55
N PHE A 43 -2.96 -5.35 16.41
CA PHE A 43 -2.54 -6.06 15.21
C PHE A 43 -3.18 -5.50 13.93
N THR A 44 -4.50 -5.23 13.95
CA THR A 44 -5.24 -4.59 12.84
C THR A 44 -4.65 -3.26 12.41
N SER A 45 -4.34 -2.38 13.39
CA SER A 45 -3.75 -1.06 13.09
C SER A 45 -2.34 -1.16 12.51
N LYS A 46 -1.54 -2.12 12.99
CA LYS A 46 -0.20 -2.40 12.44
C LYS A 46 -0.30 -2.79 10.98
N ALA A 47 -1.18 -3.74 10.68
CA ALA A 47 -1.40 -4.24 9.36
C ALA A 47 -1.90 -3.14 8.41
N MET A 48 -2.84 -2.30 8.84
CA MET A 48 -3.35 -1.16 8.07
C MET A 48 -2.25 -0.14 7.76
N ILE A 49 -1.42 0.22 8.74
CA ILE A 49 -0.32 1.18 8.55
C ILE A 49 0.68 0.64 7.53
N ILE A 50 1.07 -0.64 7.63
CA ILE A 50 1.99 -1.26 6.68
C ILE A 50 1.40 -1.25 5.27
N SER A 51 0.13 -1.67 5.12
CA SER A 51 -0.54 -1.68 3.83
C SER A 51 -0.62 -0.28 3.21
N LEU A 52 -0.99 0.74 3.98
CA LEU A 52 -1.04 2.13 3.52
C LEU A 52 0.35 2.69 3.15
N ALA A 53 1.38 2.32 3.92
CA ALA A 53 2.76 2.75 3.66
C ALA A 53 3.30 2.24 2.30
N PHE A 54 2.83 1.10 1.82
CA PHE A 54 3.16 0.60 0.49
C PHE A 54 2.19 1.10 -0.60
N LEU A 55 0.90 1.16 -0.28
CA LEU A 55 -0.13 1.50 -1.25
C LEU A 55 -0.08 2.97 -1.67
N LEU A 56 0.10 3.91 -0.73
CA LEU A 56 0.08 5.34 -1.03
C LEU A 56 1.23 5.77 -1.96
N PRO A 57 2.49 5.37 -1.76
CA PRO A 57 3.57 5.66 -2.69
C PRO A 57 3.35 5.02 -4.06
N LEU A 58 2.82 3.79 -4.11
CA LEU A 58 2.52 3.11 -5.36
C LEU A 58 1.46 3.86 -6.18
N LEU A 59 0.36 4.26 -5.55
CA LEU A 59 -0.69 5.06 -6.21
C LEU A 59 -0.16 6.43 -6.64
N GLY A 60 0.68 7.06 -5.82
CA GLY A 60 1.34 8.30 -6.16
C GLY A 60 2.26 8.16 -7.38
N LEU A 61 3.04 7.09 -7.44
CA LEU A 61 3.91 6.79 -8.59
C LEU A 61 3.10 6.55 -9.86
N VAL A 62 2.03 5.76 -9.78
CA VAL A 62 1.13 5.50 -10.93
C VAL A 62 0.50 6.81 -11.42
N GLY A 63 -0.02 7.64 -10.52
CA GLY A 63 -0.58 8.94 -10.88
C GLY A 63 0.44 9.88 -11.54
N TRP A 64 1.64 9.97 -10.99
CA TRP A 64 2.73 10.73 -11.59
C TRP A 64 3.14 10.21 -12.96
N GLN A 65 3.26 8.89 -13.11
CA GLN A 65 3.61 8.26 -14.39
C GLN A 65 2.56 8.53 -15.48
N LEU A 66 1.27 8.48 -15.13
CA LEU A 66 0.18 8.78 -16.06
C LEU A 66 0.19 10.23 -16.51
N GLN A 67 0.43 11.17 -15.57
CA GLN A 67 0.55 12.59 -15.90
C GLN A 67 1.75 12.83 -16.83
N ALA A 68 2.92 12.27 -16.50
CA ALA A 68 4.12 12.40 -17.32
C ALA A 68 3.91 11.83 -18.73
N GLN A 69 3.20 10.71 -18.86
CA GLN A 69 2.87 10.10 -20.15
C GLN A 69 1.92 10.99 -20.97
N ALA A 70 0.94 11.63 -20.34
CA ALA A 70 0.05 12.58 -20.99
C ALA A 70 0.80 13.78 -21.57
N ASP A 71 1.66 14.39 -20.75
CA ASP A 71 2.47 15.54 -21.15
C ASP A 71 3.44 15.16 -22.29
N GLN A 72 4.07 14.00 -22.21
CA GLN A 72 4.97 13.50 -23.24
C GLN A 72 4.23 13.21 -24.56
N ALA A 73 3.04 12.61 -24.50
CA ALA A 73 2.23 12.34 -25.67
C ALA A 73 1.84 13.64 -26.40
N MET A 74 1.46 14.68 -25.64
CA MET A 74 1.16 16.00 -26.17
C MET A 74 2.38 16.61 -26.86
N GLN A 75 3.54 16.64 -26.20
CA GLN A 75 4.78 17.17 -26.77
C GLN A 75 5.18 16.43 -28.04
N THR A 76 5.11 15.12 -28.03
CA THR A 76 5.44 14.30 -29.22
C THR A 76 4.54 14.63 -30.41
N ARG A 77 3.23 14.82 -30.17
CA ARG A 77 2.28 15.21 -31.23
C ARG A 77 2.54 16.63 -31.75
N MET A 78 2.84 17.57 -30.86
CA MET A 78 3.20 18.94 -31.25
C MET A 78 4.48 18.96 -32.08
N ASP A 79 5.53 18.26 -31.64
CA ASP A 79 6.78 18.16 -32.38
C ASP A 79 6.61 17.52 -33.78
N ALA A 80 5.82 16.44 -33.87
CA ALA A 80 5.48 15.84 -35.14
C ALA A 80 4.71 16.81 -36.05
N THR A 81 3.75 17.56 -35.51
CA THR A 81 3.00 18.57 -36.28
C THR A 81 3.92 19.67 -36.81
N ARG A 82 4.86 20.15 -35.98
CA ARG A 82 5.88 21.11 -36.41
C ARG A 82 6.68 20.55 -37.58
N GLN A 83 7.22 19.34 -37.48
CA GLN A 83 8.00 18.69 -38.53
C GLN A 83 7.19 18.52 -39.80
N HIS A 84 5.92 18.12 -39.73
CA HIS A 84 5.06 17.98 -40.91
C HIS A 84 4.83 19.33 -41.64
N VAL A 85 4.62 20.43 -40.86
CA VAL A 85 4.47 21.76 -41.46
C VAL A 85 5.78 22.23 -42.11
N GLU A 86 6.92 21.99 -41.45
CA GLU A 86 8.24 22.31 -42.02
C GLU A 86 8.50 21.53 -43.33
N ILE A 87 8.11 20.24 -43.41
CA ILE A 87 8.19 19.42 -44.63
C ILE A 87 7.24 19.97 -45.71
N ALA A 88 5.99 20.30 -45.33
CA ALA A 88 5.03 20.84 -46.28
C ALA A 88 5.45 22.24 -46.84
N GLN A 89 6.09 23.05 -46.02
CA GLN A 89 6.70 24.32 -46.43
C GLN A 89 7.79 24.09 -47.49
N GLY A 90 8.52 22.96 -47.42
CA GLY A 90 9.49 22.58 -48.47
C GLY A 90 8.88 22.51 -49.87
N LEU A 91 7.57 22.18 -49.99
CA LEU A 91 6.87 22.23 -51.29
C LEU A 91 6.64 23.65 -51.77
N LEU A 92 6.38 24.61 -50.87
CA LEU A 92 6.25 26.03 -51.23
C LEU A 92 7.62 26.57 -51.69
N VAL A 93 8.69 26.22 -50.98
CA VAL A 93 10.06 26.59 -51.36
C VAL A 93 10.43 26.03 -52.73
N TRP A 94 10.15 24.75 -52.95
CA TRP A 94 10.40 24.10 -54.24
C TRP A 94 9.61 24.75 -55.39
N ALA A 95 8.32 25.00 -55.20
CA ALA A 95 7.50 25.67 -56.23
C ALA A 95 7.95 27.11 -56.48
N HIS A 96 8.35 27.85 -55.45
CA HIS A 96 8.90 29.19 -55.59
C HIS A 96 10.26 29.21 -56.35
N ALA A 97 11.08 28.19 -56.15
CA ALA A 97 12.31 28.05 -56.93
C ALA A 97 12.03 27.96 -58.45
N GLN A 98 10.93 27.31 -58.88
CA GLN A 98 10.51 27.25 -60.29
C GLN A 98 10.06 28.63 -60.80
N GLU A 99 9.51 29.51 -59.95
CA GLU A 99 9.22 30.92 -60.30
C GLU A 99 10.51 31.70 -60.47
N ILE A 100 11.47 31.57 -59.56
CA ILE A 100 12.76 32.27 -59.63
C ILE A 100 13.56 31.87 -60.87
N ASP A 101 13.57 30.57 -61.21
CA ASP A 101 14.28 30.04 -62.37
C ASP A 101 13.59 30.37 -63.67
N GLY A 102 12.43 31.03 -63.69
CA GLY A 102 11.65 31.40 -64.81
C GLY A 102 10.95 30.24 -65.53
N THR A 103 10.93 29.05 -64.92
CA THR A 103 10.26 27.86 -65.51
C THR A 103 8.74 28.01 -65.42
N LEU A 104 8.24 28.62 -64.30
CA LEU A 104 6.81 28.90 -64.03
C LEU A 104 6.57 30.37 -63.77
N THR A 105 5.37 30.86 -64.13
CA THR A 105 4.94 32.16 -63.62
C THR A 105 4.59 32.03 -62.16
N ARG A 106 4.50 33.15 -61.44
CA ARG A 106 4.11 33.17 -60.02
C ARG A 106 2.78 32.47 -59.80
N GLU A 107 1.77 32.75 -60.63
CA GLU A 107 0.44 32.12 -60.50
C GLU A 107 0.51 30.59 -60.79
N GLN A 108 1.38 30.16 -61.70
CA GLN A 108 1.58 28.73 -61.94
C GLN A 108 2.28 28.03 -60.78
N ALA A 109 3.33 28.64 -60.23
CA ALA A 109 4.07 28.14 -59.08
C ALA A 109 3.17 28.06 -57.83
N GLN A 110 2.38 29.10 -57.59
CA GLN A 110 1.41 29.11 -56.47
C GLN A 110 0.34 28.02 -56.63
N ARG A 111 -0.24 27.87 -57.83
CA ARG A 111 -1.21 26.78 -58.13
C ARG A 111 -0.61 25.41 -57.94
N LEU A 112 0.64 25.21 -58.36
CA LEU A 112 1.36 23.95 -58.18
C LEU A 112 1.51 23.64 -56.69
N ALA A 113 1.94 24.59 -55.87
CA ALA A 113 2.08 24.46 -54.43
C ALA A 113 0.74 24.16 -53.72
N ILE A 114 -0.31 24.92 -54.06
CA ILE A 114 -1.65 24.72 -53.55
C ILE A 114 -2.15 23.29 -53.87
N ASN A 115 -2.03 22.86 -55.09
CA ASN A 115 -2.45 21.52 -55.51
C ASN A 115 -1.69 20.41 -54.78
N ALA A 116 -0.39 20.57 -54.57
CA ALA A 116 0.43 19.59 -53.84
C ALA A 116 0.03 19.55 -52.35
N VAL A 117 0.02 20.69 -51.68
CA VAL A 117 -0.31 20.79 -50.25
C VAL A 117 -1.74 20.35 -49.97
N SER A 118 -2.72 20.67 -50.85
CA SER A 118 -4.13 20.28 -50.64
C SER A 118 -4.36 18.78 -50.58
N LYS A 119 -3.45 17.98 -51.17
CA LYS A 119 -3.51 16.50 -51.19
C LYS A 119 -2.73 15.86 -50.07
N LEU A 120 -1.89 16.60 -49.37
CA LEU A 120 -1.14 16.05 -48.24
C LEU A 120 -2.07 15.67 -47.10
N ARG A 121 -1.85 14.48 -46.59
CA ARG A 121 -2.50 13.98 -45.35
C ARG A 121 -1.45 13.27 -44.53
N TYR A 122 -1.59 13.34 -43.22
CA TYR A 122 -0.84 12.53 -42.30
C TYR A 122 -1.76 12.04 -41.17
N ASP A 123 -1.35 11.03 -40.45
CA ASP A 123 -2.12 10.40 -39.36
C ASP A 123 -3.59 10.07 -39.78
N GLY A 124 -3.77 9.71 -41.08
CA GLY A 124 -5.04 9.30 -41.69
C GLY A 124 -5.96 10.44 -42.12
N LYS A 125 -6.09 11.52 -41.39
CA LYS A 125 -7.07 12.59 -41.63
C LYS A 125 -6.61 14.01 -41.35
N GLU A 126 -5.42 14.18 -40.84
CA GLU A 126 -4.86 15.50 -40.58
C GLU A 126 -4.42 16.15 -41.91
N TYR A 127 -4.57 17.47 -42.00
CA TYR A 127 -4.45 18.23 -43.23
C TYR A 127 -3.70 19.54 -42.99
N PHE A 128 -3.27 20.16 -44.11
CA PHE A 128 -2.66 21.47 -44.13
C PHE A 128 -3.61 22.49 -44.75
N TRP A 129 -3.56 23.72 -44.28
CA TRP A 129 -4.22 24.87 -44.91
C TRP A 129 -3.20 25.95 -45.19
N ILE A 130 -3.57 26.89 -46.07
CA ILE A 130 -2.80 28.07 -46.37
C ILE A 130 -3.70 29.28 -46.30
N ASN A 131 -3.32 30.31 -45.54
CA ASN A 131 -3.92 31.63 -45.55
C ASN A 131 -2.84 32.68 -45.82
N ASP A 132 -3.24 33.88 -46.22
CA ASP A 132 -2.31 35.00 -46.38
C ASP A 132 -2.16 35.83 -45.09
N MET A 133 -1.28 36.86 -45.15
CA MET A 133 -1.02 37.76 -44.02
C MET A 133 -2.12 38.82 -43.80
N GLN A 134 -3.20 38.83 -44.57
CA GLN A 134 -4.46 39.59 -44.40
C GLN A 134 -5.61 38.69 -43.96
N PRO A 135 -5.39 37.68 -43.16
CA PRO A 135 -6.17 36.48 -42.84
C PRO A 135 -7.21 36.06 -43.91
N ARG A 136 -6.83 36.01 -45.18
CA ARG A 136 -7.66 35.48 -46.24
C ARG A 136 -7.28 34.05 -46.54
N MET A 137 -8.25 33.15 -46.61
CA MET A 137 -7.97 31.74 -46.96
C MET A 137 -7.45 31.63 -48.40
N VAL A 138 -6.31 31.02 -48.55
CA VAL A 138 -5.75 30.67 -49.86
C VAL A 138 -6.19 29.25 -50.25
N MET A 139 -6.15 28.32 -49.33
CA MET A 139 -6.58 26.94 -49.56
C MET A 139 -6.95 26.25 -48.22
N HIS A 140 -8.13 25.62 -48.18
CA HIS A 140 -8.53 24.74 -47.10
C HIS A 140 -9.09 23.43 -47.64
N PRO A 141 -8.40 22.27 -47.50
CA PRO A 141 -8.75 21.04 -48.23
C PRO A 141 -10.02 20.35 -47.74
N ILE A 142 -10.55 20.73 -46.59
CA ILE A 142 -11.80 20.17 -46.00
C ILE A 142 -12.96 21.15 -46.16
N LYS A 143 -12.72 22.46 -46.03
CA LYS A 143 -13.72 23.54 -46.11
C LYS A 143 -13.38 24.46 -47.26
N ALA A 144 -13.49 23.93 -48.50
CA ALA A 144 -13.17 24.68 -49.72
C ALA A 144 -14.05 25.94 -49.90
N GLU A 145 -15.20 25.99 -49.21
CA GLU A 145 -16.07 27.16 -49.18
C GLU A 145 -15.42 28.39 -48.49
N LEU A 146 -14.31 28.19 -47.78
CA LEU A 146 -13.53 29.27 -47.18
C LEU A 146 -12.53 29.92 -48.13
N ASP A 147 -12.17 29.23 -49.21
CA ASP A 147 -11.14 29.68 -50.12
C ASP A 147 -11.50 31.05 -50.71
N GLY A 148 -10.55 31.97 -50.67
CA GLY A 148 -10.70 33.37 -51.11
C GLY A 148 -11.42 34.28 -50.13
N LYS A 149 -12.00 33.77 -49.01
CA LYS A 149 -12.73 34.58 -48.05
C LYS A 149 -11.81 35.26 -47.04
N ASP A 150 -12.20 36.44 -46.62
CA ASP A 150 -11.63 37.14 -45.47
C ASP A 150 -12.10 36.44 -44.16
N LEU A 151 -11.14 35.98 -43.39
CA LEU A 151 -11.38 35.25 -42.12
C LEU A 151 -11.05 36.06 -40.89
N SER A 152 -10.73 37.38 -41.05
CA SER A 152 -10.39 38.28 -39.93
C SER A 152 -11.49 38.35 -38.87
N GLY A 153 -12.77 38.16 -39.29
CA GLY A 153 -13.95 38.15 -38.41
C GLY A 153 -14.30 36.76 -37.84
N VAL A 154 -13.61 35.71 -38.27
CA VAL A 154 -13.92 34.33 -37.81
C VAL A 154 -13.39 34.10 -36.41
N LYS A 155 -14.28 33.73 -35.52
CA LYS A 155 -13.99 33.43 -34.12
C LYS A 155 -14.41 32.00 -33.79
N ASP A 156 -13.67 31.40 -32.88
CA ASP A 156 -14.08 30.13 -32.26
C ASP A 156 -15.23 30.36 -31.24
N PRO A 157 -15.82 29.31 -30.68
CA PRO A 157 -16.90 29.43 -29.69
C PRO A 157 -16.53 30.24 -28.44
N ASN A 158 -15.23 30.38 -28.12
CA ASN A 158 -14.74 31.17 -27.00
C ASN A 158 -14.54 32.64 -27.39
N GLY A 159 -14.84 33.04 -28.63
CA GLY A 159 -14.63 34.38 -29.14
C GLY A 159 -13.22 34.69 -29.62
N PHE A 160 -12.34 33.68 -29.69
CA PHE A 160 -10.95 33.80 -30.09
C PHE A 160 -10.81 33.90 -31.62
N ALA A 161 -10.18 34.98 -32.11
CA ALA A 161 -10.00 35.28 -33.54
C ALA A 161 -8.78 34.53 -34.07
N LEU A 162 -8.95 33.22 -34.36
CA LEU A 162 -7.87 32.27 -34.60
C LEU A 162 -6.99 32.66 -35.82
N PHE A 163 -7.57 33.11 -36.94
CA PHE A 163 -6.78 33.46 -38.13
C PHE A 163 -5.98 34.73 -37.95
N ASN A 164 -6.49 35.70 -37.17
CA ASN A 164 -5.73 36.88 -36.79
C ASN A 164 -4.54 36.50 -35.89
N GLU A 165 -4.72 35.54 -34.99
CA GLU A 165 -3.65 35.06 -34.12
C GLU A 165 -2.60 34.28 -34.91
N PHE A 166 -2.96 33.50 -35.92
CA PHE A 166 -2.00 32.84 -36.80
C PHE A 166 -1.07 33.86 -37.47
N VAL A 167 -1.65 34.94 -37.99
CA VAL A 167 -0.87 36.02 -38.60
C VAL A 167 -0.05 36.78 -37.57
N SER A 168 -0.60 37.07 -36.40
CA SER A 168 0.10 37.70 -35.29
C SER A 168 1.33 36.92 -34.86
N GLN A 169 1.16 35.59 -34.66
CA GLN A 169 2.23 34.67 -34.28
C GLN A 169 3.35 34.65 -35.33
N VAL A 170 2.96 34.58 -36.61
CA VAL A 170 3.94 34.58 -37.73
C VAL A 170 4.64 35.93 -37.85
N ARG A 171 3.95 37.07 -37.65
CA ARG A 171 4.59 38.41 -37.67
C ARG A 171 5.60 38.56 -36.55
N LYS A 172 5.30 37.99 -35.37
CA LYS A 172 6.12 38.14 -34.16
C LYS A 172 7.37 37.22 -34.20
N GLU A 173 7.19 35.97 -34.57
CA GLU A 173 8.21 34.93 -34.38
C GLU A 173 8.51 34.13 -35.68
N GLY A 174 7.83 34.45 -36.79
CA GLY A 174 7.95 33.72 -38.06
C GLY A 174 7.19 32.39 -38.07
N LYS A 175 6.98 31.81 -36.91
CA LYS A 175 6.34 30.50 -36.72
C LYS A 175 5.92 30.32 -35.26
N GLY A 176 5.05 29.33 -34.99
CA GLY A 176 4.68 29.00 -33.61
C GLY A 176 3.40 28.21 -33.48
N PHE A 177 3.08 27.84 -32.25
CA PHE A 177 1.85 27.11 -31.91
C PHE A 177 0.76 28.08 -31.50
N VAL A 178 -0.48 27.76 -31.95
CA VAL A 178 -1.70 28.48 -31.55
C VAL A 178 -2.77 27.46 -31.13
N ALA A 179 -3.34 27.64 -29.96
CA ALA A 179 -4.44 26.82 -29.44
C ALA A 179 -5.79 27.52 -29.67
N TYR A 180 -6.78 26.81 -30.16
CA TYR A 180 -8.12 27.30 -30.49
C TYR A 180 -9.10 26.14 -30.62
N GLN A 181 -10.39 26.44 -30.84
CA GLN A 181 -11.38 25.43 -31.13
C GLN A 181 -11.74 25.38 -32.61
N TRP A 182 -11.76 24.17 -33.19
CA TRP A 182 -12.09 23.95 -34.58
C TRP A 182 -12.78 22.60 -34.79
N PRO A 183 -13.78 22.51 -35.71
CA PRO A 183 -14.42 21.24 -36.00
C PRO A 183 -13.47 20.20 -36.61
N LYS A 184 -13.61 18.94 -36.21
CA LYS A 184 -12.94 17.83 -36.89
C LYS A 184 -13.49 17.61 -38.30
N PRO A 185 -12.70 17.06 -39.24
CA PRO A 185 -13.21 16.61 -40.53
C PRO A 185 -14.43 15.69 -40.35
N GLY A 186 -15.53 16.05 -41.05
CA GLY A 186 -16.80 15.31 -40.98
C GLY A 186 -17.66 15.58 -39.72
N SER A 187 -17.33 16.61 -38.95
CA SER A 187 -18.13 17.05 -37.79
C SER A 187 -18.24 18.59 -37.79
N ASP A 188 -19.38 19.12 -37.34
CA ASP A 188 -19.56 20.57 -37.15
C ASP A 188 -19.30 20.98 -35.69
N LYS A 189 -19.07 20.03 -34.79
CA LYS A 189 -18.82 20.32 -33.39
C LYS A 189 -17.39 20.77 -33.17
N PRO A 190 -17.15 22.02 -32.70
CA PRO A 190 -15.82 22.50 -32.36
C PRO A 190 -15.21 21.69 -31.21
N VAL A 191 -13.94 21.39 -31.32
CA VAL A 191 -13.13 20.73 -30.29
C VAL A 191 -11.77 21.40 -30.21
N ASP A 192 -11.09 21.25 -29.10
CA ASP A 192 -9.80 21.88 -28.88
C ASP A 192 -8.76 21.35 -29.88
N LYS A 193 -8.08 22.26 -30.54
CA LYS A 193 -7.06 22.03 -31.54
C LYS A 193 -5.83 22.88 -31.23
N ILE A 194 -4.65 22.30 -31.38
CA ILE A 194 -3.38 23.03 -31.33
C ILE A 194 -2.74 22.91 -32.71
N SER A 195 -2.46 24.06 -33.32
CA SER A 195 -1.85 24.11 -34.66
C SER A 195 -0.50 24.78 -34.61
N TYR A 196 0.42 24.26 -35.39
CA TYR A 196 1.66 24.93 -35.74
C TYR A 196 1.47 25.69 -37.02
N VAL A 197 1.86 26.97 -37.04
CA VAL A 197 1.80 27.86 -38.20
C VAL A 197 3.19 28.39 -38.53
N GLN A 198 3.48 28.50 -39.80
CA GLN A 198 4.76 29.01 -40.28
C GLN A 198 4.56 29.93 -41.48
N GLY A 199 5.25 31.07 -41.47
CA GLY A 199 5.21 32.05 -42.56
C GLY A 199 6.05 31.63 -43.73
N PHE A 200 5.57 31.96 -44.96
CA PHE A 200 6.32 31.89 -46.20
C PHE A 200 6.35 33.28 -46.85
N GLU A 201 7.38 34.02 -46.52
CA GLU A 201 7.52 35.45 -46.88
C GLU A 201 7.42 35.73 -48.39
N PRO A 202 8.02 34.92 -49.32
CA PRO A 202 8.02 35.24 -50.75
C PRO A 202 6.63 35.45 -51.33
N TRP A 203 5.61 34.77 -50.81
CA TRP A 203 4.23 34.90 -51.24
C TRP A 203 3.31 35.56 -50.21
N GLY A 204 3.82 35.90 -49.03
CA GLY A 204 3.03 36.45 -47.95
C GLY A 204 2.01 35.43 -47.40
N TRP A 205 2.39 34.15 -47.38
CA TRP A 205 1.51 33.05 -46.97
C TRP A 205 1.87 32.55 -45.59
N VAL A 206 0.88 31.95 -44.94
CA VAL A 206 0.99 31.21 -43.68
C VAL A 206 0.48 29.80 -43.97
N ILE A 207 1.34 28.81 -43.81
CA ILE A 207 0.96 27.39 -43.84
C ILE A 207 0.80 26.86 -42.42
N GLY A 208 -0.23 26.08 -42.20
CA GLY A 208 -0.49 25.49 -40.89
C GLY A 208 -1.05 24.09 -40.96
N SER A 209 -0.86 23.38 -39.87
CA SER A 209 -1.50 22.12 -39.58
C SER A 209 -1.63 21.95 -38.08
N GLY A 210 -2.49 21.06 -37.61
CA GLY A 210 -2.69 20.91 -36.15
C GLY A 210 -3.35 19.60 -35.77
N VAL A 211 -3.25 19.29 -34.49
CA VAL A 211 -3.78 18.08 -33.88
C VAL A 211 -4.91 18.43 -32.92
N TYR A 212 -5.87 17.53 -32.79
CA TYR A 212 -6.98 17.65 -31.86
C TYR A 212 -6.61 17.04 -30.50
N THR A 213 -6.71 17.81 -29.46
CA THR A 213 -6.34 17.36 -28.09
C THR A 213 -7.26 16.27 -27.58
N SER A 214 -8.50 16.22 -28.06
CA SER A 214 -9.48 15.16 -27.73
C SER A 214 -8.99 13.77 -28.14
N ASP A 215 -8.23 13.64 -29.25
CA ASP A 215 -7.73 12.34 -29.71
C ASP A 215 -6.64 11.79 -28.78
N ILE A 216 -5.87 12.69 -28.18
CA ILE A 216 -4.88 12.36 -27.14
C ILE A 216 -5.62 11.91 -25.85
N HIS A 217 -6.67 12.63 -25.47
CA HIS A 217 -7.45 12.32 -24.29
C HIS A 217 -8.14 10.94 -24.37
N GLU A 218 -8.70 10.59 -25.52
CA GLU A 218 -9.32 9.29 -25.73
C GLU A 218 -8.31 8.13 -25.67
N SER A 219 -7.10 8.31 -26.23
CA SER A 219 -6.06 7.29 -26.14
C SER A 219 -5.56 7.10 -24.70
N LEU A 220 -5.34 8.20 -23.97
CA LEU A 220 -4.96 8.18 -22.58
C LEU A 220 -6.00 7.53 -21.67
N MET A 221 -7.29 7.81 -21.89
CA MET A 221 -8.37 7.18 -21.11
C MET A 221 -8.42 5.67 -21.33
N ARG A 222 -8.11 5.18 -22.52
CA ARG A 222 -8.05 3.75 -22.80
C ARG A 222 -6.87 3.08 -22.09
N ASP A 223 -5.70 3.72 -22.15
CA ASP A 223 -4.50 3.24 -21.47
C ASP A 223 -4.68 3.28 -19.93
N LEU A 224 -5.29 4.35 -19.42
CA LEU A 224 -5.65 4.50 -18.01
C LEU A 224 -6.62 3.40 -17.56
N ALA A 225 -7.61 3.04 -18.37
CA ALA A 225 -8.56 1.96 -18.04
C ALA A 225 -7.84 0.61 -17.96
N TRP A 226 -6.89 0.33 -18.85
CA TRP A 226 -6.07 -0.88 -18.81
C TRP A 226 -5.17 -0.93 -17.58
N VAL A 227 -4.37 0.10 -17.35
CA VAL A 227 -3.49 0.20 -16.18
C VAL A 227 -4.30 0.17 -14.89
N GLY A 228 -5.40 0.94 -14.83
CA GLY A 228 -6.32 0.95 -13.70
C GLY A 228 -6.92 -0.42 -13.42
N GLY A 229 -7.30 -1.17 -14.47
CA GLY A 229 -7.80 -2.54 -14.37
C GLY A 229 -6.77 -3.51 -13.77
N VAL A 230 -5.53 -3.46 -14.26
CA VAL A 230 -4.43 -4.29 -13.72
C VAL A 230 -4.14 -3.95 -12.26
N VAL A 231 -4.06 -2.66 -11.93
CA VAL A 231 -3.84 -2.20 -10.55
C VAL A 231 -5.00 -2.65 -9.64
N ALA A 232 -6.25 -2.52 -10.09
CA ALA A 232 -7.42 -2.96 -9.32
C ALA A 232 -7.39 -4.47 -9.04
N VAL A 233 -7.06 -5.30 -10.02
CA VAL A 233 -6.92 -6.75 -9.85
C VAL A 233 -5.80 -7.08 -8.87
N ALA A 234 -4.64 -6.42 -9.01
CA ALA A 234 -3.51 -6.60 -8.09
C ALA A 234 -3.88 -6.22 -6.63
N LEU A 235 -4.62 -5.11 -6.44
CA LEU A 235 -5.09 -4.69 -5.13
C LEU A 235 -6.12 -5.64 -4.52
N LEU A 236 -7.05 -6.16 -5.33
CA LEU A 236 -8.01 -7.18 -4.89
C LEU A 236 -7.31 -8.46 -4.46
N PHE A 237 -6.32 -8.91 -5.23
CA PHE A 237 -5.52 -10.08 -4.91
C PHE A 237 -4.67 -9.86 -3.64
N ALA A 238 -3.99 -8.74 -3.52
CA ALA A 238 -3.24 -8.36 -2.33
C ALA A 238 -4.16 -8.26 -1.09
N GLY A 239 -5.34 -7.66 -1.24
CA GLY A 239 -6.36 -7.56 -0.20
C GLY A 239 -6.87 -8.93 0.24
N TYR A 240 -7.09 -9.85 -0.70
CA TYR A 240 -7.47 -11.23 -0.40
C TYR A 240 -6.38 -11.96 0.41
N LEU A 241 -5.13 -11.89 -0.04
CA LEU A 241 -4.00 -12.51 0.67
C LEU A 241 -3.82 -11.91 2.06
N PHE A 242 -3.91 -10.58 2.16
CA PHE A 242 -3.82 -9.87 3.42
C PHE A 242 -4.94 -10.26 4.41
N LEU A 243 -6.18 -10.32 3.93
CA LEU A 243 -7.32 -10.71 4.76
C LEU A 243 -7.22 -12.17 5.21
N SER A 244 -6.71 -13.05 4.33
CA SER A 244 -6.45 -14.45 4.66
C SER A 244 -5.38 -14.58 5.75
N PHE A 245 -4.25 -13.90 5.59
CA PHE A 245 -3.19 -13.83 6.60
C PHE A 245 -3.70 -13.28 7.92
N TYR A 246 -4.46 -12.17 7.87
CA TYR A 246 -5.04 -11.56 9.07
C TYR A 246 -5.94 -12.53 9.82
N ARG A 247 -6.83 -13.26 9.11
CA ARG A 247 -7.76 -14.22 9.72
C ARG A 247 -7.03 -15.39 10.38
N VAL A 248 -5.99 -15.90 9.75
CA VAL A 248 -5.17 -16.98 10.31
C VAL A 248 -4.49 -16.51 11.60
N MET A 249 -3.83 -15.36 11.58
CA MET A 249 -3.12 -14.81 12.74
C MET A 249 -4.07 -14.45 13.90
N ASP A 250 -5.17 -13.77 13.61
CA ASP A 250 -6.16 -13.37 14.64
C ASP A 250 -6.84 -14.60 15.25
N GLY A 251 -7.17 -15.60 14.42
CA GLY A 251 -7.74 -16.86 14.87
C GLY A 251 -6.78 -17.66 15.75
N GLY A 252 -5.53 -17.81 15.33
CA GLY A 252 -4.50 -18.50 16.10
C GLY A 252 -4.23 -17.87 17.46
N LEU A 253 -4.11 -16.53 17.50
CA LEU A 253 -3.90 -15.80 18.75
C LEU A 253 -5.12 -15.88 19.70
N LYS A 254 -6.33 -15.81 19.17
CA LYS A 254 -7.56 -15.95 19.98
C LYS A 254 -7.67 -17.35 20.60
N GLU A 255 -7.38 -18.39 19.81
CA GLU A 255 -7.42 -19.76 20.28
C GLU A 255 -6.36 -20.03 21.35
N THR A 256 -5.13 -19.57 21.14
CA THR A 256 -4.05 -19.62 22.13
C THR A 256 -4.46 -18.96 23.45
N ARG A 257 -5.04 -17.76 23.35
CA ARG A 257 -5.52 -17.01 24.52
C ARG A 257 -6.64 -17.75 25.23
N ARG A 258 -7.55 -18.41 24.53
CA ARG A 258 -8.64 -19.21 25.12
C ARG A 258 -8.09 -20.35 25.97
N HIS A 259 -7.16 -21.12 25.42
CA HIS A 259 -6.54 -22.24 26.16
C HIS A 259 -5.70 -21.77 27.36
N LEU A 260 -4.91 -20.70 27.18
CA LEU A 260 -4.17 -20.10 28.29
C LEU A 260 -5.10 -19.67 29.43
N ARG A 261 -6.22 -19.06 29.09
CA ARG A 261 -7.21 -18.62 30.10
C ARG A 261 -7.84 -19.81 30.82
N ALA A 262 -8.24 -20.85 30.12
CA ALA A 262 -8.76 -22.07 30.73
C ALA A 262 -7.74 -22.67 31.69
N MET A 263 -6.47 -22.74 31.33
CA MET A 263 -5.40 -23.22 32.21
C MET A 263 -5.21 -22.34 33.45
N THR A 264 -5.33 -21.02 33.38
CA THR A 264 -5.26 -20.13 34.53
C THR A 264 -6.48 -20.25 35.46
N GLU A 265 -7.61 -20.69 34.92
CA GLU A 265 -8.84 -20.98 35.68
C GLU A 265 -8.84 -22.42 36.26
N GLY A 266 -7.74 -23.17 36.05
CA GLY A 266 -7.58 -24.54 36.56
C GLY A 266 -8.15 -25.64 35.65
N ASP A 267 -8.72 -25.26 34.52
CA ASP A 267 -9.22 -26.22 33.51
C ASP A 267 -8.08 -26.73 32.62
N LEU A 268 -7.60 -27.92 32.98
CA LEU A 268 -6.61 -28.67 32.18
C LEU A 268 -7.25 -29.68 31.24
N THR A 269 -8.58 -29.69 31.05
CA THR A 269 -9.30 -30.66 30.22
C THR A 269 -9.32 -30.23 28.74
N THR A 270 -9.09 -28.95 28.45
CA THR A 270 -9.02 -28.45 27.08
C THR A 270 -7.92 -29.16 26.29
N SER A 271 -8.11 -29.30 24.98
CA SER A 271 -7.15 -29.96 24.10
C SER A 271 -6.65 -28.96 23.05
N PRO A 272 -5.52 -28.28 23.28
CA PRO A 272 -4.92 -27.43 22.26
C PRO A 272 -4.58 -28.25 21.02
N SER A 273 -5.20 -27.89 19.89
CA SER A 273 -4.98 -28.55 18.60
C SER A 273 -4.30 -27.60 17.64
N PRO A 274 -3.07 -27.85 17.20
CA PRO A 274 -2.38 -26.99 16.25
C PRO A 274 -3.03 -27.09 14.86
N TRP A 275 -3.10 -25.98 14.19
CA TRP A 275 -3.56 -25.84 12.82
C TRP A 275 -2.38 -25.49 11.92
N GLY A 276 -2.04 -26.33 10.93
CA GLY A 276 -0.95 -26.05 10.01
C GLY A 276 0.45 -26.13 10.65
N ASN A 277 1.40 -25.37 10.09
CA ASN A 277 2.83 -25.38 10.44
C ASN A 277 3.40 -23.99 10.68
N ASP A 278 2.54 -22.99 10.91
CA ASP A 278 2.95 -21.62 11.18
C ASP A 278 3.35 -21.40 12.65
N GLU A 279 3.77 -20.18 12.99
CA GLU A 279 4.20 -19.81 14.33
C GLU A 279 3.07 -19.95 15.37
N ALA A 280 1.82 -19.73 14.97
CA ALA A 280 0.66 -19.93 15.83
C ALA A 280 0.45 -21.40 16.14
N ALA A 281 0.62 -22.29 15.16
CA ALA A 281 0.56 -23.72 15.36
C ALA A 281 1.68 -24.24 16.26
N GLN A 282 2.90 -23.73 16.10
CA GLN A 282 4.03 -24.07 16.99
C GLN A 282 3.76 -23.64 18.43
N LEU A 283 3.23 -22.43 18.63
CA LEU A 283 2.84 -21.94 19.94
C LEU A 283 1.76 -22.83 20.59
N MET A 284 0.81 -23.31 19.81
CA MET A 284 -0.22 -24.26 20.29
C MET A 284 0.37 -25.62 20.68
N LEU A 285 1.41 -26.10 19.99
CA LEU A 285 2.15 -27.32 20.39
C LEU A 285 2.84 -27.14 21.74
N GLU A 286 3.55 -26.03 21.93
CA GLU A 286 4.20 -25.72 23.20
C GLU A 286 3.18 -25.59 24.34
N LEU A 287 2.03 -24.97 24.07
CA LEU A 287 0.94 -24.86 25.04
C LEU A 287 0.40 -26.25 25.44
N ARG A 288 0.24 -27.16 24.47
CA ARG A 288 -0.17 -28.55 24.73
C ARG A 288 0.86 -29.28 25.61
N ASN A 289 2.14 -29.16 25.31
CA ASN A 289 3.22 -29.77 26.06
C ASN A 289 3.23 -29.25 27.52
N MET A 290 3.03 -27.96 27.69
CA MET A 290 2.90 -27.33 29.03
C MET A 290 1.69 -27.86 29.78
N GLN A 291 0.54 -27.96 29.15
CA GLN A 291 -0.69 -28.50 29.75
C GLN A 291 -0.51 -29.96 30.21
N GLU A 292 0.10 -30.81 29.38
CA GLU A 292 0.41 -32.19 29.73
C GLU A 292 1.38 -32.28 30.90
N SER A 293 2.37 -31.41 30.97
CA SER A 293 3.29 -31.36 32.13
C SER A 293 2.58 -30.98 33.40
N LEU A 294 1.70 -29.98 33.34
CA LEU A 294 0.86 -29.58 34.48
C LEU A 294 -0.09 -30.72 34.94
N ARG A 295 -0.73 -31.40 34.00
CA ARG A 295 -1.57 -32.59 34.31
C ARG A 295 -0.78 -33.65 35.07
N ARG A 296 0.41 -33.99 34.58
CA ARG A 296 1.28 -34.96 35.27
C ARG A 296 1.68 -34.51 36.66
N MET A 297 1.98 -33.21 36.85
CA MET A 297 2.31 -32.65 38.14
C MET A 297 1.15 -32.73 39.10
N VAL A 298 -0.05 -32.31 38.70
CA VAL A 298 -1.26 -32.40 39.51
C VAL A 298 -1.60 -33.85 39.89
N SER A 299 -1.48 -34.78 38.94
CA SER A 299 -1.71 -36.21 39.18
C SER A 299 -0.73 -36.79 40.23
N ARG A 300 0.57 -36.41 40.16
CA ARG A 300 1.57 -36.81 41.17
C ARG A 300 1.27 -36.25 42.53
N VAL A 301 0.92 -34.95 42.62
CA VAL A 301 0.56 -34.32 43.88
C VAL A 301 -0.65 -35.01 44.49
N ARG A 302 -1.67 -35.33 43.67
CA ARG A 302 -2.85 -36.05 44.14
C ARG A 302 -2.50 -37.46 44.67
N ALA A 303 -1.71 -38.20 43.92
CA ALA A 303 -1.26 -39.53 44.38
C ALA A 303 -0.47 -39.45 45.70
N SER A 304 0.49 -38.50 45.78
CA SER A 304 1.24 -38.29 47.03
C SER A 304 0.33 -37.88 48.19
N SER A 305 -0.72 -37.09 47.93
CA SER A 305 -1.70 -36.70 48.97
C SER A 305 -2.52 -37.90 49.44
N ASP A 306 -2.94 -38.77 48.51
CA ASP A 306 -3.66 -39.98 48.81
C ASP A 306 -2.78 -40.95 49.65
N ASP A 307 -1.48 -41.08 49.28
CA ASP A 307 -0.49 -41.85 50.08
C ASP A 307 -0.30 -41.31 51.50
N ILE A 308 -0.23 -39.96 51.64
CA ILE A 308 -0.13 -39.29 52.95
C ILE A 308 -1.39 -39.56 53.80
N VAL A 309 -2.57 -39.47 53.19
CA VAL A 309 -3.84 -39.78 53.90
C VAL A 309 -3.84 -41.23 54.38
N SER A 310 -3.45 -42.20 53.51
CA SER A 310 -3.33 -43.62 53.90
C SER A 310 -2.34 -43.81 55.04
N SER A 311 -1.12 -43.28 54.90
CA SER A 311 -0.09 -43.36 55.93
C SER A 311 -0.49 -42.73 57.25
N SER A 312 -1.22 -41.60 57.18
CA SER A 312 -1.76 -40.93 58.36
C SER A 312 -2.83 -41.80 59.09
N SER A 313 -3.65 -42.50 58.33
CA SER A 313 -4.64 -43.43 58.86
C SER A 313 -3.95 -44.63 59.52
N ASP A 314 -2.89 -45.17 58.88
CA ASP A 314 -2.12 -46.28 59.51
C ASP A 314 -1.42 -45.83 60.79
N ILE A 315 -0.86 -44.63 60.83
CA ILE A 315 -0.27 -44.06 62.04
C ILE A 315 -1.34 -43.89 63.15
N ALA A 316 -2.51 -43.39 62.79
CA ALA A 316 -3.61 -43.20 63.77
C ALA A 316 -4.06 -44.55 64.33
N SER A 317 -4.18 -45.58 63.50
CA SER A 317 -4.49 -46.95 63.89
C SER A 317 -3.40 -47.56 64.80
N GLY A 318 -2.12 -47.37 64.37
CA GLY A 318 -1.00 -47.80 65.25
C GLY A 318 -0.87 -47.10 66.54
N ALA A 319 -1.21 -45.79 66.63
CA ALA A 319 -1.25 -45.00 67.83
C ALA A 319 -2.38 -45.48 68.79
N ALA A 320 -3.55 -45.84 68.25
CA ALA A 320 -4.64 -46.43 68.99
C ALA A 320 -4.28 -47.81 69.56
N ASP A 321 -3.65 -48.71 68.80
CA ASP A 321 -3.14 -49.99 69.28
C ASP A 321 -2.09 -49.82 70.36
N LEU A 322 -1.15 -48.88 70.21
CA LEU A 322 -0.13 -48.59 71.21
C LEU A 322 -0.73 -48.02 72.44
N SER A 323 -1.77 -47.16 72.42
CA SER A 323 -2.48 -46.66 73.54
C SER A 323 -3.14 -47.83 74.33
N GLY A 324 -3.86 -48.73 73.63
CA GLY A 324 -4.48 -49.91 74.23
C GLY A 324 -3.46 -50.84 74.88
N ARG A 325 -2.33 -51.05 74.22
CA ARG A 325 -1.26 -51.84 74.85
C ARG A 325 -0.60 -51.17 76.01
N THR A 326 -0.49 -49.85 76.03
CA THR A 326 0.07 -49.08 77.12
C THR A 326 -0.90 -49.17 78.36
N GLU A 327 -2.19 -49.01 78.11
CA GLU A 327 -3.23 -49.17 79.13
C GLU A 327 -3.24 -50.60 79.77
N GLN A 328 -3.11 -51.63 78.89
CA GLN A 328 -2.98 -52.99 79.32
C GLN A 328 -1.70 -53.22 80.14
N ALA A 329 -0.59 -52.66 79.73
CA ALA A 329 0.66 -52.76 80.48
C ALA A 329 0.56 -52.02 81.85
N ALA A 330 -0.10 -50.87 81.90
CA ALA A 330 -0.36 -50.15 83.17
C ALA A 330 -1.21 -50.97 84.08
N ALA A 331 -2.29 -51.55 83.60
CA ALA A 331 -3.16 -52.44 84.43
C ALA A 331 -2.38 -53.67 84.92
N ASN A 332 -1.54 -54.30 84.07
CA ASN A 332 -0.71 -55.43 84.53
C ASN A 332 0.35 -55.03 85.56
N LEU A 333 0.88 -53.80 85.47
CA LEU A 333 1.77 -53.22 86.49
C LEU A 333 1.07 -52.93 87.78
N GLU A 334 -0.17 -52.42 87.79
CA GLU A 334 -1.00 -52.22 88.97
C GLU A 334 -1.30 -53.53 89.63
N GLU A 335 -1.70 -54.54 88.88
CA GLU A 335 -1.96 -55.92 89.41
C GLU A 335 -0.70 -56.54 90.03
N SER A 336 0.45 -56.36 89.31
CA SER A 336 1.76 -56.81 89.84
C SER A 336 2.15 -56.08 91.14
N ALA A 337 1.92 -54.75 91.20
CA ALA A 337 2.18 -53.96 92.41
C ALA A 337 1.27 -54.42 93.61
N ALA A 338 -0.02 -54.62 93.32
CA ALA A 338 -0.96 -55.13 94.32
C ALA A 338 -0.54 -56.55 94.82
N SER A 339 -0.11 -57.42 93.90
CA SER A 339 0.40 -58.72 94.25
C SER A 339 1.68 -58.66 95.10
N MET A 340 2.57 -57.74 94.80
CA MET A 340 3.78 -57.46 95.60
C MET A 340 3.45 -56.93 97.01
N GLU A 341 2.48 -56.04 97.09
CA GLU A 341 2.00 -55.56 98.39
C GLU A 341 1.39 -56.70 99.19
N GLN A 342 0.63 -57.57 98.55
CA GLN A 342 0.03 -58.72 99.23
C GLN A 342 1.13 -59.69 99.70
N ILE A 343 2.15 -59.96 98.88
CA ILE A 343 3.30 -60.79 99.26
C ILE A 343 4.05 -60.13 100.44
N ALA A 344 4.30 -58.79 100.36
CA ALA A 344 4.96 -58.07 101.41
C ALA A 344 4.17 -58.11 102.76
N SER A 345 2.83 -58.19 102.67
CA SER A 345 1.97 -58.29 103.87
C SER A 345 1.95 -59.72 104.52
N THR A 346 2.21 -60.74 103.67
CA THR A 346 2.23 -62.15 104.14
C THR A 346 3.61 -62.61 104.62
N VAL A 347 4.67 -61.85 104.34
CA VAL A 347 6.04 -62.13 104.84
C VAL A 347 6.37 -61.45 106.19
N LYS A 348 5.44 -60.69 106.77
CA LYS A 348 5.49 -60.18 108.16
C LYS A 348 4.81 -61.17 109.09
#